data_89389f8f0a7308d2e189d5dd7cf3d4b0
#
_entry.id   89389f8f0a7308d2e189d5dd7cf3d4b0
#
_cell.length_a   1.000
_cell.length_b   1.000
_cell.length_c   1.000
_cell.angle_alpha   90.00
_cell.angle_beta   90.00
_cell.angle_gamma   90.00
#
_symmetry.space_group_name_H-M   'P 1'
#
loop_
_entity.id
_entity.type
_entity.pdbx_description
1 polymer ?
#
loop_
_entity_poly.entity_id
_entity_poly.type
_entity_poly.pdbx_seq_one_letter_code
_entity_poly.pdbx_strand_id
1 'polypeptide(L)'
;MRKYWINKTNFSCGGSIVNENWVLSAGHYCAGVIGSGDIVAGGIDIYLPEGVEQHRSVTKFSNPGYDSTTIDGDVCLLKVDEPFEFNDEIKAIAFDTNLDWAADASFMVSGWGTKSVSYSQNR
;
A
#
# COMPACT_ATOMS: atom_id res chain seq x y z
N MET A 1 3.20 8.89 9.38
CA MET A 1 2.69 7.87 8.44
C MET A 1 3.66 7.82 7.26
N ARG A 2 4.28 6.70 7.03
CA ARG A 2 5.29 6.58 5.98
C ARG A 2 4.72 5.82 4.80
N LYS A 3 4.95 6.34 3.61
CA LYS A 3 4.30 5.98 2.36
C LYS A 3 5.15 4.96 1.63
N TYR A 4 4.51 4.00 1.00
CA TYR A 4 5.16 2.97 0.20
C TYR A 4 4.54 2.94 -1.19
N TRP A 5 5.37 2.77 -2.20
CA TRP A 5 4.92 2.68 -3.57
C TRP A 5 5.52 1.47 -4.28
N ILE A 6 4.83 1.02 -5.26
CA ILE A 6 5.10 -0.25 -5.93
C ILE A 6 5.40 0.04 -7.39
N ASN A 7 6.61 -0.31 -7.79
CA ASN A 7 7.16 -0.23 -9.14
C ASN A 7 7.42 1.19 -9.71
N LYS A 8 8.65 1.42 -10.09
CA LYS A 8 9.24 2.69 -10.53
C LYS A 8 8.67 3.26 -11.84
N THR A 9 8.03 2.44 -12.66
CA THR A 9 7.53 2.84 -13.99
C THR A 9 6.01 2.88 -14.09
N ASN A 10 5.32 2.18 -13.19
CA ASN A 10 3.86 2.14 -13.12
C ASN A 10 3.44 2.08 -11.65
N PHE A 11 3.33 3.22 -10.99
CA PHE A 11 2.70 3.29 -9.69
C PHE A 11 1.32 2.66 -9.75
N SER A 12 1.11 1.62 -8.97
CA SER A 12 -0.08 0.80 -9.05
C SER A 12 -0.91 0.87 -7.76
N CYS A 13 -0.24 0.80 -6.59
CA CYS A 13 -0.92 0.79 -5.31
C CYS A 13 0.02 1.19 -4.18
N GLY A 14 -0.54 1.60 -3.05
CA GLY A 14 0.18 1.83 -1.80
C GLY A 14 -0.01 0.67 -0.82
N GLY A 15 0.71 0.71 0.29
CA GLY A 15 0.57 -0.25 1.37
C GLY A 15 1.12 0.27 2.68
N SER A 16 0.89 -0.47 3.75
CA SER A 16 1.37 -0.16 5.09
C SER A 16 2.23 -1.31 5.63
N ILE A 17 3.45 -1.02 6.07
CA ILE A 17 4.29 -2.01 6.75
C ILE A 17 3.68 -2.32 8.10
N VAL A 18 3.37 -3.59 8.35
CA VAL A 18 2.81 -4.07 9.62
C VAL A 18 3.87 -4.71 10.51
N ASN A 19 4.90 -5.27 9.92
CA ASN A 19 6.15 -5.70 10.58
C ASN A 19 7.26 -5.83 9.54
N GLU A 20 8.43 -6.31 9.93
CA GLU A 20 9.61 -6.40 9.05
C GLU A 20 9.38 -7.28 7.81
N ASN A 21 8.43 -8.21 7.86
CA ASN A 21 8.21 -9.20 6.81
C ASN A 21 6.92 -8.99 6.01
N TRP A 22 6.01 -8.14 6.48
CA TRP A 22 4.67 -8.05 5.94
C TRP A 22 4.21 -6.62 5.68
N VAL A 23 3.54 -6.46 4.54
CA VAL A 23 2.87 -5.21 4.13
C VAL A 23 1.40 -5.50 3.88
N LEU A 24 0.53 -4.66 4.43
CA LEU A 24 -0.90 -4.66 4.14
C LEU A 24 -1.17 -3.78 2.93
N SER A 25 -1.91 -4.29 1.96
CA SER A 25 -2.30 -3.58 0.74
C SER A 25 -3.74 -3.86 0.36
N ALA A 26 -4.19 -3.36 -0.79
CA ALA A 26 -5.54 -3.56 -1.30
C ALA A 26 -5.69 -4.92 -2.00
N GLY A 27 -6.83 -5.56 -1.82
CA GLY A 27 -7.14 -6.85 -2.42
C GLY A 27 -7.15 -6.82 -3.95
N HIS A 28 -7.64 -5.75 -4.56
CA HIS A 28 -7.63 -5.58 -6.01
C HIS A 28 -6.21 -5.55 -6.60
N TYR A 29 -5.20 -5.11 -5.84
CA TYR A 29 -3.81 -5.21 -6.25
C TYR A 29 -3.32 -6.66 -6.30
N CYS A 30 -3.71 -7.48 -5.33
CA CYS A 30 -3.32 -8.88 -5.27
C CYS A 30 -4.06 -9.76 -6.29
N ALA A 31 -5.33 -9.46 -6.56
CA ALA A 31 -6.19 -10.26 -7.44
C ALA A 31 -5.81 -10.15 -8.93
N GLY A 32 -5.20 -9.04 -9.34
CA GLY A 32 -4.93 -8.75 -10.76
C GLY A 32 -3.71 -9.43 -11.35
N VAL A 33 -2.79 -9.94 -10.54
CA VAL A 33 -1.53 -10.56 -11.02
C VAL A 33 -1.15 -11.71 -10.11
N ILE A 34 -1.16 -12.92 -10.67
CA ILE A 34 -0.54 -14.08 -10.03
C ILE A 34 0.97 -13.89 -10.16
N GLY A 35 1.68 -13.74 -9.05
CA GLY A 35 3.14 -13.69 -9.10
C GLY A 35 3.77 -12.71 -8.10
N SER A 36 5.03 -12.43 -8.36
CA SER A 36 5.86 -11.49 -7.61
C SER A 36 5.52 -10.05 -8.00
N GLY A 37 5.65 -9.15 -7.05
CA GLY A 37 5.67 -7.71 -7.26
C GLY A 37 6.90 -7.13 -6.60
N ASP A 38 7.18 -5.87 -6.86
CA ASP A 38 8.23 -5.13 -6.19
C ASP A 38 7.64 -3.97 -5.42
N ILE A 39 8.12 -3.77 -4.22
CA ILE A 39 7.74 -2.63 -3.38
C ILE A 39 8.96 -1.80 -3.01
N VAL A 40 8.74 -0.53 -2.75
CA VAL A 40 9.76 0.41 -2.31
C VAL A 40 9.27 1.13 -1.07
N ALA A 41 10.08 1.11 -0.03
CA ALA A 41 9.83 1.81 1.23
C ALA A 41 10.87 2.88 1.50
N GLY A 42 10.51 3.94 2.20
CA GLY A 42 11.43 4.97 2.68
C GLY A 42 11.57 6.19 1.78
N GLY A 43 11.12 6.15 0.54
CA GLY A 43 11.15 7.30 -0.37
C GLY A 43 9.96 8.24 -0.19
N ILE A 44 10.15 9.52 -0.43
CA ILE A 44 9.09 10.54 -0.46
C ILE A 44 8.69 10.84 -1.90
N ASP A 45 9.65 10.97 -2.80
CA ASP A 45 9.42 11.24 -4.20
C ASP A 45 9.57 9.95 -5.03
N ILE A 46 8.50 9.55 -5.72
CA ILE A 46 8.51 8.35 -6.56
C ILE A 46 9.35 8.50 -7.84
N TYR A 47 9.69 9.71 -8.21
CA TYR A 47 10.47 10.01 -9.43
C TYR A 47 11.93 10.29 -9.13
N LEU A 48 12.28 10.68 -7.91
CA LEU A 48 13.63 11.03 -7.49
C LEU A 48 14.09 10.14 -6.34
N PRO A 49 14.93 9.13 -6.59
CA PRO A 49 15.53 8.32 -5.53
C PRO A 49 16.34 9.18 -4.57
N GLU A 50 16.09 9.01 -3.27
CA GLU A 50 16.75 9.76 -2.19
C GLU A 50 17.93 8.98 -1.59
N GLY A 51 18.13 7.72 -2.01
CA GLY A 51 19.20 6.85 -1.54
C GLY A 51 18.94 6.19 -0.18
N VAL A 52 17.75 6.37 0.39
CA VAL A 52 17.32 5.78 1.67
C VAL A 52 16.27 4.68 1.47
N GLU A 53 15.87 4.44 0.24
CA GLU A 53 14.84 3.48 -0.11
C GLU A 53 15.31 2.04 0.07
N GLN A 54 14.41 1.20 0.56
CA GLN A 54 14.57 -0.25 0.56
C GLN A 54 13.63 -0.87 -0.47
N HIS A 55 14.21 -1.59 -1.41
CA HIS A 55 13.48 -2.32 -2.45
C HIS A 55 13.33 -3.78 -2.03
N ARG A 56 12.12 -4.32 -2.16
CA ARG A 56 11.81 -5.72 -1.82
C ARG A 56 10.92 -6.33 -2.88
N SER A 57 11.27 -7.54 -3.29
CA SER A 57 10.32 -8.37 -4.02
C SER A 57 9.31 -8.98 -3.05
N VAL A 58 8.09 -9.18 -3.49
CA VAL A 58 7.01 -9.66 -2.64
C VAL A 58 6.27 -10.84 -3.24
N THR A 59 5.78 -11.72 -2.35
CA THR A 59 4.76 -12.73 -2.66
C THR A 59 3.41 -12.20 -2.20
N LYS A 60 2.40 -12.27 -3.07
CA LYS A 60 1.05 -11.78 -2.81
C LYS A 60 0.18 -12.86 -2.18
N PHE A 61 -0.51 -12.51 -1.10
CA PHE A 61 -1.48 -13.35 -0.42
C PHE A 61 -2.85 -12.69 -0.50
N SER A 62 -3.66 -13.14 -1.45
CA SER A 62 -5.00 -12.61 -1.67
C SER A 62 -5.93 -12.98 -0.51
N ASN A 63 -6.85 -12.07 -0.19
CA ASN A 63 -7.96 -12.36 0.71
C ASN A 63 -8.98 -13.28 -0.01
N PRO A 64 -9.28 -14.48 0.51
CA PRO A 64 -10.30 -15.36 -0.08
C PRO A 64 -11.70 -14.75 -0.13
N GLY A 65 -11.98 -13.77 0.73
CA GLY A 65 -13.26 -13.04 0.78
C GLY A 65 -13.31 -11.81 -0.13
N TYR A 66 -12.28 -11.56 -0.95
CA TYR A 66 -12.32 -10.45 -1.89
C TYR A 66 -13.28 -10.71 -3.05
N ASP A 67 -14.22 -9.82 -3.25
CA ASP A 67 -15.14 -9.82 -4.39
C ASP A 67 -14.88 -8.60 -5.29
N SER A 68 -14.43 -8.86 -6.50
CA SER A 68 -14.11 -7.81 -7.48
C SER A 68 -15.32 -7.07 -8.02
N THR A 69 -16.53 -7.61 -7.84
CA THR A 69 -17.78 -6.97 -8.30
C THR A 69 -18.29 -5.95 -7.28
N THR A 70 -18.26 -6.31 -6.00
CA THR A 70 -18.72 -5.45 -4.90
C THR A 70 -17.60 -4.67 -4.24
N ILE A 71 -16.35 -5.06 -4.50
CA ILE A 71 -15.14 -4.55 -3.85
C ILE A 71 -15.11 -4.86 -2.34
N ASP A 72 -15.90 -5.82 -1.90
CA ASP A 72 -15.87 -6.29 -0.52
C ASP A 72 -14.59 -7.05 -0.22
N GLY A 73 -14.07 -6.90 0.98
CA GLY A 73 -12.85 -7.56 1.41
C GLY A 73 -11.58 -7.09 0.66
N ASP A 74 -11.52 -5.83 0.24
CA ASP A 74 -10.43 -5.24 -0.55
C ASP A 74 -9.16 -5.05 0.28
N VAL A 75 -8.64 -6.14 0.83
CA VAL A 75 -7.38 -6.20 1.56
C VAL A 75 -6.56 -7.40 1.10
N CYS A 76 -5.24 -7.28 1.14
CA CYS A 76 -4.33 -8.40 0.96
C CYS A 76 -3.02 -8.20 1.73
N LEU A 77 -2.25 -9.26 1.87
CA LEU A 77 -0.94 -9.24 2.49
C LEU A 77 0.14 -9.49 1.44
N LEU A 78 1.22 -8.75 1.57
CA LEU A 78 2.44 -8.92 0.79
C LEU A 78 3.55 -9.37 1.73
N LYS A 79 4.12 -10.54 1.46
CA LYS A 79 5.30 -11.02 2.17
C LYS A 79 6.53 -10.58 1.42
N VAL A 80 7.42 -9.85 2.09
CA VAL A 80 8.70 -9.45 1.49
C VAL A 80 9.68 -10.62 1.46
N ASP A 81 10.51 -10.68 0.44
CA ASP A 81 11.57 -11.70 0.26
C ASP A 81 12.70 -11.53 1.27
N GLU A 82 12.97 -10.31 1.68
CA GLU A 82 13.97 -9.93 2.66
C GLU A 82 13.36 -8.94 3.65
N PRO A 83 13.54 -9.12 4.98
CA PRO A 83 12.99 -8.22 5.99
C PRO A 83 13.40 -6.76 5.78
N PHE A 84 12.51 -5.83 6.11
CA PHE A 84 12.86 -4.42 6.19
C PHE A 84 13.78 -4.16 7.37
N GLU A 85 14.79 -3.34 7.16
CA GLU A 85 15.59 -2.75 8.23
C GLU A 85 14.91 -1.47 8.70
N PHE A 86 14.37 -1.49 9.93
CA PHE A 86 13.72 -0.32 10.51
C PHE A 86 14.74 0.75 10.89
N ASN A 87 14.38 1.99 10.57
CA ASN A 87 15.19 3.18 10.81
C ASN A 87 14.25 4.41 10.95
N ASP A 88 14.79 5.61 10.84
CA ASP A 88 13.99 6.84 10.96
C ASP A 88 13.01 7.02 9.79
N GLU A 89 13.29 6.46 8.61
CA GLU A 89 12.48 6.55 7.39
C GLU A 89 11.49 5.39 7.26
N ILE A 90 11.79 4.21 7.81
CA ILE A 90 11.01 2.99 7.63
C ILE A 90 10.65 2.39 8.98
N LYS A 91 9.36 2.30 9.28
CA LYS A 91 8.81 1.74 10.52
C LYS A 91 7.50 1.03 10.27
N ALA A 92 7.20 0.05 11.11
CA ALA A 92 5.86 -0.53 11.15
C ALA A 92 4.83 0.47 11.70
N ILE A 93 3.59 0.32 11.24
CA ILE A 93 2.42 0.99 11.83
C ILE A 93 1.59 -0.05 12.59
N ALA A 94 1.14 0.32 13.79
CA ALA A 94 0.24 -0.53 14.57
C ALA A 94 -1.16 -0.57 13.96
N PHE A 95 -1.84 -1.71 14.09
CA PHE A 95 -3.26 -1.79 13.81
C PHE A 95 -4.05 -1.03 14.87
N ASP A 96 -5.10 -0.34 14.42
CA ASP A 96 -6.09 0.18 15.33
C ASP A 96 -7.01 -0.94 15.81
N THR A 97 -7.18 -1.05 17.11
CA THR A 97 -8.05 -2.03 17.75
C THR A 97 -9.41 -1.46 18.12
N ASN A 98 -9.63 -0.16 17.91
CA ASN A 98 -10.93 0.45 18.12
C ASN A 98 -11.86 0.11 16.95
N LEU A 99 -12.93 -0.59 17.24
CA LEU A 99 -13.95 -0.97 16.25
C LEU A 99 -15.17 -0.04 16.22
N ASP A 100 -15.27 0.89 17.19
CA ASP A 100 -16.41 1.79 17.38
C ASP A 100 -16.03 3.23 17.07
N TRP A 101 -15.77 3.51 15.79
CA TRP A 101 -15.52 4.87 15.34
C TRP A 101 -16.82 5.66 15.23
N ALA A 102 -16.81 6.88 15.76
CA ALA A 102 -17.93 7.81 15.58
C ALA A 102 -18.07 8.17 14.08
N ALA A 103 -19.30 8.43 13.65
CA ALA A 103 -19.60 8.76 12.24
C ALA A 103 -18.88 10.03 11.75
N ASP A 104 -18.48 10.90 12.67
CA ASP A 104 -17.74 12.14 12.42
C ASP A 104 -16.24 12.03 12.70
N ALA A 105 -15.72 10.81 12.91
CA ALA A 105 -14.29 10.59 13.11
C ALA A 105 -13.49 11.05 11.90
N SER A 106 -12.39 11.75 12.15
CA SER A 106 -11.49 12.23 11.11
C SER A 106 -10.29 11.31 10.96
N PHE A 107 -9.95 10.99 9.72
CA PHE A 107 -8.81 10.15 9.37
C PHE A 107 -7.88 10.88 8.40
N MET A 108 -6.59 10.59 8.49
CA MET A 108 -5.60 11.10 7.54
C MET A 108 -5.27 10.02 6.51
N VAL A 109 -5.41 10.36 5.23
CA VAL A 109 -4.99 9.52 4.10
C VAL A 109 -3.80 10.17 3.41
N SER A 110 -2.80 9.39 3.08
CA SER A 110 -1.61 9.89 2.38
C SER A 110 -1.19 8.93 1.26
N GLY A 111 -0.66 9.47 0.18
CA GLY A 111 -0.25 8.70 -0.98
C GLY A 111 0.26 9.57 -2.11
N TRP A 112 0.53 8.97 -3.26
CA TRP A 112 0.96 9.64 -4.49
C TRP A 112 -0.12 9.59 -5.59
N GLY A 113 -1.32 9.21 -5.23
CA GLY A 113 -2.46 9.12 -6.14
C GLY A 113 -3.04 10.48 -6.54
N THR A 114 -4.09 10.44 -7.34
CA THR A 114 -4.80 11.62 -7.85
C THR A 114 -5.43 12.41 -6.72
N LYS A 115 -5.23 13.72 -6.71
CA LYS A 115 -5.76 14.65 -5.68
C LYS A 115 -7.15 15.18 -6.00
N SER A 116 -7.59 15.08 -7.25
CA SER A 116 -8.87 15.59 -7.70
C SER A 116 -9.49 14.69 -8.76
N VAL A 117 -10.80 14.59 -8.76
CA VAL A 117 -11.56 13.98 -9.85
C VAL A 117 -11.85 15.06 -10.86
N SER A 118 -11.23 14.99 -12.05
CA SER A 118 -11.65 15.83 -13.17
C SER A 118 -12.89 15.19 -13.77
N TYR A 119 -14.06 15.81 -13.56
CA TYR A 119 -15.23 15.51 -14.36
C TYR A 119 -14.97 16.04 -15.76
N SER A 120 -14.63 15.18 -16.71
CA SER A 120 -14.79 15.55 -18.10
C SER A 120 -16.28 15.64 -18.35
N GLN A 121 -16.81 16.86 -18.43
CA GLN A 121 -18.13 17.09 -19.00
C GLN A 121 -18.01 16.81 -20.48
N ASN A 122 -18.29 15.58 -20.89
CA ASN A 122 -18.64 15.30 -22.28
C ASN A 122 -20.01 15.97 -22.51
N ARG A 123 -19.95 17.08 -23.16
CA ARG A 123 -21.12 17.65 -23.81
C ARG A 123 -21.35 16.95 -25.17
#